data_5ab20b70c898e17e5b2e5d06894cae50
#
_entry.id   5ab20b70c898e17e5b2e5d06894cae50
#
_cell.length_a   1.000
_cell.length_b   1.000
_cell.length_c   1.000
_cell.angle_alpha   90.00
_cell.angle_beta   90.00
_cell.angle_gamma   90.00
#
_symmetry.space_group_name_H-M   'P 1'
#
loop_
_entity.id
_entity.type
_entity.pdbx_description
1 polymer ?
#
loop_
_entity_poly.entity_id
_entity_poly.type
_entity_poly.pdbx_seq_one_letter_code
_entity_poly.pdbx_strand_id
1 'polypeptide(L)'
;MRPALGKGAMTELYEYPPTRSQRAKWALEELGLPYEGHLVDLRQGQQNEDAYRAIHPLGVVPALKTDGYTIFESVAIVLQLIDEHPEKKLAPAVGSPERATYYQWCVFACAEVDPAVMMVFDNTMRELEFMRPPGTPHDPKLAERGRYDFAVRAEILSKHLGDRDFMLGSVFSGADIVVGHSCFMATFTGMIGDFPVLQGYYERVRQRPGYQRAYAGIP
;
A
#
# COMPACT_ATOMS: atom_id res chain seq x y z
N MET A 1 3.28 11.34 27.94
CA MET A 1 2.19 10.36 28.06
C MET A 1 1.01 10.96 27.31
N ARG A 2 0.76 10.55 26.03
CA ARG A 2 -0.42 10.98 25.27
C ARG A 2 -1.62 10.13 25.73
N PRO A 3 -2.83 10.71 25.86
CA PRO A 3 -4.00 9.92 26.15
C PRO A 3 -4.20 8.91 25.01
N ALA A 4 -4.46 7.66 25.36
CA ALA A 4 -4.95 6.67 24.40
C ALA A 4 -6.21 7.26 23.73
N LEU A 5 -6.31 7.09 22.40
CA LEU A 5 -7.51 7.47 21.65
C LEU A 5 -8.74 6.96 22.42
N GLY A 6 -9.61 7.87 22.81
CA GLY A 6 -10.78 7.54 23.60
C GLY A 6 -11.62 6.48 22.89
N LYS A 7 -12.17 5.53 23.65
CA LYS A 7 -13.16 4.58 23.15
C LYS A 7 -14.34 5.36 22.54
N GLY A 8 -14.37 5.47 21.20
CA GLY A 8 -15.41 6.17 20.46
C GLY A 8 -14.93 7.05 19.31
N ALA A 9 -13.61 7.25 19.15
CA ALA A 9 -13.07 7.99 18.00
C ALA A 9 -13.40 7.25 16.70
N MET A 10 -14.11 7.89 15.77
CA MET A 10 -14.43 7.30 14.48
C MET A 10 -13.28 7.51 13.52
N THR A 11 -12.70 6.40 13.03
CA THR A 11 -11.70 6.43 11.96
C THR A 11 -12.41 6.39 10.63
N GLU A 12 -12.17 7.38 9.76
CA GLU A 12 -12.73 7.48 8.42
C GLU A 12 -11.60 7.17 7.40
N LEU A 13 -11.81 6.15 6.57
CA LEU A 13 -10.90 5.81 5.46
C LEU A 13 -11.52 6.25 4.14
N TYR A 14 -10.88 7.19 3.46
CA TYR A 14 -11.24 7.60 2.10
C TYR A 14 -10.49 6.71 1.11
N GLU A 15 -11.24 5.91 0.35
CA GLU A 15 -10.69 4.82 -0.47
C GLU A 15 -11.33 4.71 -1.84
N TYR A 16 -10.61 4.06 -2.78
CA TYR A 16 -11.14 3.55 -4.04
C TYR A 16 -10.37 2.27 -4.45
N PRO A 17 -11.02 1.10 -4.48
CA PRO A 17 -10.36 -0.15 -4.91
C PRO A 17 -10.30 -0.29 -6.45
N PRO A 18 -9.28 -0.96 -7.02
CA PRO A 18 -8.05 -1.36 -6.38
C PRO A 18 -7.01 -0.24 -6.49
N THR A 19 -6.64 0.37 -5.37
CA THR A 19 -5.60 1.41 -5.33
C THR A 19 -4.72 1.22 -4.11
N ARG A 20 -3.79 2.15 -3.87
CA ARG A 20 -2.99 2.17 -2.64
C ARG A 20 -3.82 2.32 -1.35
N SER A 21 -5.14 2.59 -1.46
CA SER A 21 -6.07 2.57 -0.33
C SER A 21 -6.06 1.22 0.40
N GLN A 22 -5.83 0.13 -0.34
CA GLN A 22 -5.79 -1.21 0.22
C GLN A 22 -4.66 -1.39 1.25
N ARG A 23 -3.58 -0.62 1.18
CA ARG A 23 -2.56 -0.62 2.24
C ARG A 23 -3.12 -0.15 3.58
N ALA A 24 -3.80 0.99 3.56
CA ALA A 24 -4.42 1.55 4.76
C ALA A 24 -5.52 0.63 5.31
N LYS A 25 -6.37 0.13 4.42
CA LYS A 25 -7.42 -0.83 4.77
C LYS A 25 -6.85 -2.10 5.37
N TRP A 26 -5.82 -2.68 4.77
CA TRP A 26 -5.16 -3.89 5.28
C TRP A 26 -4.53 -3.66 6.65
N ALA A 27 -3.91 -2.50 6.89
CA ALA A 27 -3.40 -2.16 8.22
C ALA A 27 -4.51 -2.09 9.27
N LEU A 28 -5.64 -1.44 8.96
CA LEU A 28 -6.81 -1.40 9.85
C LEU A 28 -7.34 -2.80 10.16
N GLU A 29 -7.44 -3.67 9.15
CA GLU A 29 -7.89 -5.05 9.29
C GLU A 29 -6.93 -5.94 10.10
N GLU A 30 -5.62 -5.77 9.95
CA GLU A 30 -4.62 -6.50 10.76
C GLU A 30 -4.62 -6.04 12.22
N LEU A 31 -4.84 -4.76 12.44
CA LEU A 31 -4.95 -4.18 13.78
C LEU A 31 -6.30 -4.52 14.45
N GLY A 32 -7.32 -4.89 13.65
CA GLY A 32 -8.68 -5.12 14.13
C GLY A 32 -9.36 -3.84 14.61
N LEU A 33 -9.06 -2.72 13.97
CA LEU A 33 -9.62 -1.40 14.29
C LEU A 33 -10.94 -1.18 13.55
N PRO A 34 -11.98 -0.65 14.20
CA PRO A 34 -13.19 -0.23 13.53
C PRO A 34 -12.91 1.04 12.71
N TYR A 35 -13.50 1.12 11.52
CA TYR A 35 -13.41 2.29 10.65
C TYR A 35 -14.66 2.40 9.77
N GLU A 36 -14.93 3.61 9.30
CA GLU A 36 -15.92 3.89 8.27
C GLU A 36 -15.20 4.10 6.93
N GLY A 37 -15.57 3.29 5.93
CA GLY A 37 -15.03 3.43 4.56
C GLY A 37 -15.86 4.42 3.76
N HIS A 38 -15.21 5.46 3.23
CA HIS A 38 -15.80 6.44 2.32
C HIS A 38 -15.27 6.22 0.91
N LEU A 39 -16.12 5.73 0.02
CA LEU A 39 -15.77 5.57 -1.39
C LEU A 39 -15.65 6.95 -2.04
N VAL A 40 -14.48 7.28 -2.53
CA VAL A 40 -14.24 8.47 -3.38
C VAL A 40 -14.31 8.02 -4.84
N ASP A 41 -15.44 8.26 -5.50
CA ASP A 41 -15.63 7.78 -6.88
C ASP A 41 -14.72 8.52 -7.87
N LEU A 42 -13.58 7.89 -8.18
CA LEU A 42 -12.59 8.43 -9.12
C LEU A 42 -13.13 8.52 -10.56
N ARG A 43 -14.10 7.67 -10.92
CA ARG A 43 -14.73 7.70 -12.25
C ARG A 43 -15.63 8.91 -12.42
N GLN A 44 -16.28 9.35 -11.33
CA GLN A 44 -17.12 10.55 -11.30
C GLN A 44 -16.32 11.82 -11.00
N GLY A 45 -15.02 11.71 -10.77
CA GLY A 45 -14.15 12.86 -10.50
C GLY A 45 -14.28 13.45 -9.09
N GLN A 46 -14.86 12.72 -8.14
CA GLN A 46 -15.05 13.20 -6.75
C GLN A 46 -13.73 13.59 -6.06
N GLN A 47 -12.60 12.99 -6.46
CA GLN A 47 -11.28 13.37 -5.97
C GLN A 47 -10.88 14.81 -6.29
N ASN A 48 -11.57 15.46 -7.24
CA ASN A 48 -11.30 16.84 -7.66
C ASN A 48 -12.22 17.86 -6.99
N GLU A 49 -13.21 17.42 -6.23
CA GLU A 49 -14.12 18.31 -5.49
C GLU A 49 -13.37 19.02 -4.35
N ASP A 50 -13.71 20.30 -4.11
CA ASP A 50 -13.08 21.09 -3.06
C ASP A 50 -13.18 20.44 -1.68
N ALA A 51 -14.30 19.78 -1.39
CA ALA A 51 -14.52 19.07 -0.14
C ALA A 51 -13.49 17.95 0.09
N TYR A 52 -13.18 17.17 -0.96
CA TYR A 52 -12.18 16.13 -0.86
C TYR A 52 -10.75 16.68 -0.93
N ARG A 53 -10.50 17.71 -1.74
CA ARG A 53 -9.20 18.38 -1.80
C ARG A 53 -8.79 19.04 -0.49
N ALA A 54 -9.74 19.39 0.35
CA ALA A 54 -9.46 19.86 1.73
C ALA A 54 -8.93 18.71 2.63
N ILE A 55 -9.21 17.45 2.28
CA ILE A 55 -8.72 16.25 2.97
C ILE A 55 -7.40 15.77 2.36
N HIS A 56 -7.34 15.69 1.02
CA HIS A 56 -6.15 15.27 0.27
C HIS A 56 -5.80 16.29 -0.82
N PRO A 57 -4.80 17.16 -0.63
CA PRO A 57 -4.50 18.27 -1.53
C PRO A 57 -4.22 17.89 -2.99
N LEU A 58 -3.67 16.69 -3.23
CA LEU A 58 -3.43 16.17 -4.58
C LEU A 58 -4.69 15.58 -5.23
N GLY A 59 -5.80 15.40 -4.48
CA GLY A 59 -6.99 14.76 -5.00
C GLY A 59 -6.74 13.30 -5.42
N VAL A 60 -6.10 12.52 -4.55
CA VAL A 60 -5.89 11.07 -4.75
C VAL A 60 -6.26 10.32 -3.48
N VAL A 61 -6.30 8.98 -3.55
CA VAL A 61 -6.59 8.11 -2.40
C VAL A 61 -5.37 7.27 -2.05
N PRO A 62 -5.21 6.87 -0.78
CA PRO A 62 -6.08 7.07 0.38
C PRO A 62 -5.84 8.37 1.14
N ALA A 63 -6.84 8.76 1.93
CA ALA A 63 -6.65 9.59 3.11
C ALA A 63 -7.29 8.91 4.32
N LEU A 64 -6.77 9.16 5.51
CA LEU A 64 -7.31 8.70 6.77
C LEU A 64 -7.59 9.91 7.66
N LYS A 65 -8.78 9.96 8.26
CA LYS A 65 -9.16 10.99 9.21
C LYS A 65 -9.56 10.34 10.52
N THR A 66 -9.08 10.91 11.61
CA THR A 66 -9.42 10.54 12.99
C THR A 66 -9.84 11.79 13.74
N ASP A 67 -10.29 11.65 14.99
CA ASP A 67 -10.59 12.82 15.85
C ASP A 67 -9.35 13.70 16.13
N GLY A 68 -8.15 13.16 15.97
CA GLY A 68 -6.90 13.85 16.31
C GLY A 68 -6.12 14.42 15.11
N TYR A 69 -6.32 13.87 13.91
CA TYR A 69 -5.58 14.26 12.71
C TYR A 69 -6.21 13.77 11.42
N THR A 70 -5.81 14.42 10.33
CA THR A 70 -6.00 13.90 8.96
C THR A 70 -4.63 13.64 8.36
N ILE A 71 -4.45 12.46 7.72
CA ILE A 71 -3.18 12.06 7.11
C ILE A 71 -3.44 11.43 5.74
N PHE A 72 -2.57 11.71 4.80
CA PHE A 72 -2.50 11.07 3.49
C PHE A 72 -1.11 10.42 3.30
N GLU A 73 -0.84 9.80 2.17
CA GLU A 73 0.25 8.87 1.89
C GLU A 73 0.01 7.49 2.53
N SER A 74 -0.26 6.50 1.70
CA SER A 74 -0.65 5.15 2.18
C SER A 74 0.35 4.52 3.13
N VAL A 75 1.65 4.75 2.89
CA VAL A 75 2.72 4.22 3.77
C VAL A 75 2.75 4.97 5.10
N ALA A 76 2.60 6.30 5.08
CA ALA A 76 2.53 7.08 6.32
C ALA A 76 1.33 6.67 7.18
N ILE A 77 0.18 6.38 6.56
CA ILE A 77 -1.01 5.86 7.25
C ILE A 77 -0.69 4.53 7.92
N VAL A 78 -0.07 3.57 7.19
CA VAL A 78 0.32 2.27 7.74
C VAL A 78 1.26 2.43 8.93
N LEU A 79 2.30 3.26 8.79
CA LEU A 79 3.28 3.49 9.85
C LEU A 79 2.64 4.10 11.10
N GLN A 80 1.80 5.13 10.92
CA GLN A 80 1.14 5.83 12.02
C GLN A 80 0.19 4.92 12.78
N LEU A 81 -0.69 4.18 12.06
CA LEU A 81 -1.63 3.25 12.69
C LEU A 81 -0.90 2.17 13.51
N ILE A 82 0.20 1.63 12.99
CA ILE A 82 0.99 0.61 13.68
C ILE A 82 1.71 1.18 14.91
N ASP A 83 2.23 2.40 14.81
CA ASP A 83 2.91 3.07 15.94
C ASP A 83 1.95 3.45 17.07
N GLU A 84 0.68 3.70 16.75
CA GLU A 84 -0.38 3.93 17.76
C GLU A 84 -0.81 2.65 18.48
N HIS A 85 -0.51 1.47 17.90
CA HIS A 85 -0.91 0.16 18.41
C HIS A 85 0.28 -0.79 18.62
N PRO A 86 1.29 -0.42 19.44
CA PRO A 86 2.51 -1.21 19.64
C PRO A 86 2.25 -2.59 20.24
N GLU A 87 1.13 -2.77 20.95
CA GLU A 87 0.69 -4.05 21.50
C GLU A 87 0.37 -5.11 20.44
N LYS A 88 0.09 -4.69 19.19
CA LYS A 88 -0.14 -5.58 18.05
C LYS A 88 1.15 -6.14 17.45
N LYS A 89 2.30 -5.58 17.81
CA LYS A 89 3.64 -6.05 17.41
C LYS A 89 3.85 -6.14 15.90
N LEU A 90 3.22 -5.22 15.13
CA LEU A 90 3.38 -5.15 13.67
C LEU A 90 4.59 -4.30 13.23
N ALA A 91 5.39 -3.80 14.17
CA ALA A 91 6.67 -3.17 13.90
C ALA A 91 7.67 -3.45 15.03
N PRO A 92 8.98 -3.47 14.74
CA PRO A 92 10.02 -3.54 15.76
C PRO A 92 10.01 -2.33 16.69
N ALA A 93 10.61 -2.46 17.85
CA ALA A 93 10.72 -1.37 18.82
C ALA A 93 11.41 -0.13 18.22
N VAL A 94 10.89 1.05 18.54
CA VAL A 94 11.53 2.32 18.12
C VAL A 94 12.96 2.38 18.64
N GLY A 95 13.90 2.73 17.77
CA GLY A 95 15.33 2.80 18.10
C GLY A 95 16.09 1.48 17.97
N SER A 96 15.43 0.35 17.69
CA SER A 96 16.13 -0.91 17.41
C SER A 96 16.72 -0.95 16.00
N PRO A 97 17.78 -1.75 15.75
CA PRO A 97 18.33 -1.97 14.41
C PRO A 97 17.29 -2.54 13.42
N GLU A 98 16.41 -3.42 13.89
CA GLU A 98 15.34 -4.00 13.10
C GLU A 98 14.33 -2.93 12.66
N ARG A 99 14.13 -1.86 13.45
CA ARG A 99 13.29 -0.73 13.06
C ARG A 99 13.86 0.02 11.85
N ALA A 100 15.18 0.13 11.74
CA ALA A 100 15.82 0.72 10.57
C ALA A 100 15.54 -0.10 9.31
N THR A 101 15.65 -1.44 9.40
CA THR A 101 15.31 -2.37 8.32
C THR A 101 13.83 -2.29 7.94
N TYR A 102 12.96 -2.17 8.92
CA TYR A 102 11.52 -1.97 8.71
C TYR A 102 11.22 -0.71 7.87
N TYR A 103 11.78 0.43 8.26
CA TYR A 103 11.64 1.67 7.51
C TYR A 103 12.22 1.58 6.11
N GLN A 104 13.41 0.96 5.99
CA GLN A 104 14.08 0.78 4.70
C GLN A 104 13.16 0.09 3.69
N TRP A 105 12.50 -1.01 4.07
CA TRP A 105 11.64 -1.75 3.14
C TRP A 105 10.32 -1.05 2.88
N CYS A 106 9.75 -0.35 3.86
CA CYS A 106 8.58 0.49 3.63
C CYS A 106 8.87 1.59 2.61
N VAL A 107 10.01 2.29 2.77
CA VAL A 107 10.41 3.36 1.84
C VAL A 107 10.82 2.80 0.49
N PHE A 108 11.59 1.70 0.45
CA PHE A 108 11.99 1.05 -0.80
C PHE A 108 10.78 0.65 -1.66
N ALA A 109 9.75 0.10 -1.05
CA ALA A 109 8.54 -0.28 -1.77
C ALA A 109 7.85 0.94 -2.41
N CYS A 110 7.63 2.03 -1.66
CA CYS A 110 6.90 3.18 -2.20
C CYS A 110 7.75 4.09 -3.11
N ALA A 111 9.08 4.18 -2.87
CA ALA A 111 9.95 5.08 -3.62
C ALA A 111 10.61 4.41 -4.84
N GLU A 112 10.78 3.10 -4.81
CA GLU A 112 11.51 2.37 -5.85
C GLU A 112 10.61 1.38 -6.61
N VAL A 113 9.84 0.54 -5.89
CA VAL A 113 9.04 -0.51 -6.53
C VAL A 113 7.77 0.05 -7.15
N ASP A 114 7.00 0.84 -6.40
CA ASP A 114 5.73 1.41 -6.88
C ASP A 114 5.89 2.24 -8.16
N PRO A 115 6.87 3.15 -8.30
CA PRO A 115 7.04 3.91 -9.54
C PRO A 115 7.27 3.02 -10.76
N ALA A 116 8.05 1.94 -10.60
CA ALA A 116 8.30 0.99 -11.69
C ALA A 116 7.03 0.24 -12.09
N VAL A 117 6.24 -0.22 -11.10
CA VAL A 117 4.94 -0.88 -11.34
C VAL A 117 3.95 0.08 -11.99
N MET A 118 3.84 1.32 -11.47
CA MET A 118 2.91 2.32 -12.01
C MET A 118 3.29 2.76 -13.42
N MET A 119 4.58 2.81 -13.75
CA MET A 119 5.02 3.10 -15.10
C MET A 119 4.49 2.08 -16.12
N VAL A 120 4.45 0.80 -15.77
CA VAL A 120 3.83 -0.24 -16.61
C VAL A 120 2.31 -0.12 -16.59
N PHE A 121 1.72 -0.02 -15.40
CA PHE A 121 0.29 0.07 -15.19
C PHE A 121 -0.33 1.22 -16.00
N ASP A 122 0.21 2.42 -15.86
CA ASP A 122 -0.26 3.62 -16.54
C ASP A 122 -0.12 3.55 -18.06
N ASN A 123 0.78 2.74 -18.58
CA ASN A 123 1.04 2.66 -20.02
C ASN A 123 0.49 1.38 -20.68
N THR A 124 -0.13 0.47 -19.92
CA THR A 124 -0.71 -0.77 -20.44
C THR A 124 -2.19 -0.99 -20.10
N MET A 125 -2.66 -0.48 -18.94
CA MET A 125 -4.00 -0.73 -18.41
C MET A 125 -4.99 0.35 -18.90
N ARG A 126 -5.50 0.20 -20.12
CA ARG A 126 -6.40 1.18 -20.76
C ARG A 126 -7.75 1.33 -20.04
N GLU A 127 -8.25 0.26 -19.47
CA GLU A 127 -9.52 0.24 -18.74
C GLU A 127 -9.50 1.09 -17.44
N LEU A 128 -8.30 1.48 -16.99
CA LEU A 128 -8.09 2.31 -15.82
C LEU A 128 -7.62 3.74 -16.16
N GLU A 129 -7.81 4.14 -17.43
CA GLU A 129 -7.42 5.47 -17.92
C GLU A 129 -8.04 6.62 -17.12
N PHE A 130 -9.23 6.41 -16.53
CA PHE A 130 -9.89 7.40 -15.66
C PHE A 130 -9.07 7.77 -14.40
N MET A 131 -8.07 6.96 -14.04
CA MET A 131 -7.15 7.23 -12.93
C MET A 131 -5.97 8.12 -13.33
N ARG A 132 -5.86 8.47 -14.60
CA ARG A 132 -4.78 9.26 -15.18
C ARG A 132 -5.27 10.66 -15.53
N PRO A 133 -4.38 11.67 -15.62
CA PRO A 133 -4.74 12.97 -16.15
C PRO A 133 -5.30 12.82 -17.59
N PRO A 134 -6.43 13.48 -17.91
CA PRO A 134 -7.03 13.40 -19.24
C PRO A 134 -6.03 13.74 -20.35
N GLY A 135 -6.04 12.96 -21.43
CA GLY A 135 -5.20 13.20 -22.60
C GLY A 135 -3.73 12.76 -22.44
N THR A 136 -3.37 12.09 -21.35
CA THR A 136 -2.03 11.52 -21.19
C THR A 136 -1.86 10.32 -22.13
N PRO A 137 -0.94 10.34 -23.12
CA PRO A 137 -0.78 9.23 -24.05
C PRO A 137 -0.16 8.00 -23.35
N HIS A 138 -0.51 6.82 -23.84
CA HIS A 138 0.21 5.59 -23.48
C HIS A 138 1.53 5.53 -24.26
N ASP A 139 2.64 5.30 -23.56
CA ASP A 139 3.97 5.16 -24.15
C ASP A 139 4.53 3.75 -23.90
N PRO A 140 4.63 2.90 -24.94
CA PRO A 140 5.21 1.57 -24.80
C PRO A 140 6.66 1.56 -24.29
N LYS A 141 7.44 2.60 -24.56
CA LYS A 141 8.81 2.71 -24.08
C LYS A 141 8.87 2.93 -22.56
N LEU A 142 7.91 3.68 -22.03
CA LEU A 142 7.77 3.83 -20.58
C LEU A 142 7.35 2.51 -19.93
N ALA A 143 6.45 1.75 -20.56
CA ALA A 143 6.08 0.42 -20.09
C ALA A 143 7.29 -0.53 -20.10
N GLU A 144 8.10 -0.54 -21.16
CA GLU A 144 9.32 -1.33 -21.25
C GLU A 144 10.33 -0.93 -20.17
N ARG A 145 10.54 0.37 -19.98
CA ARG A 145 11.41 0.91 -18.93
C ARG A 145 10.91 0.49 -17.54
N GLY A 146 9.62 0.59 -17.29
CA GLY A 146 9.01 0.16 -16.02
C GLY A 146 9.23 -1.33 -15.73
N ARG A 147 9.13 -2.20 -16.75
CA ARG A 147 9.43 -3.64 -16.61
C ARG A 147 10.88 -3.88 -16.24
N TYR A 148 11.82 -3.21 -16.90
CA TYR A 148 13.24 -3.30 -16.56
C TYR A 148 13.50 -2.82 -15.13
N ASP A 149 12.96 -1.66 -14.76
CA ASP A 149 13.14 -1.07 -13.44
C ASP A 149 12.52 -1.95 -12.34
N PHE A 150 11.36 -2.55 -12.60
CA PHE A 150 10.74 -3.52 -11.70
C PHE A 150 11.60 -4.77 -11.54
N ALA A 151 12.14 -5.33 -12.62
CA ALA A 151 12.96 -6.52 -12.56
C ALA A 151 14.15 -6.35 -11.61
N VAL A 152 14.86 -5.22 -11.72
CA VAL A 152 15.97 -4.90 -10.81
C VAL A 152 15.54 -4.86 -9.35
N ARG A 153 14.37 -4.24 -9.04
CA ARG A 153 13.84 -4.13 -7.68
C ARG A 153 13.33 -5.47 -7.15
N ALA A 154 12.70 -6.24 -8.02
CA ALA A 154 12.20 -7.58 -7.69
C ALA A 154 13.34 -8.56 -7.36
N GLU A 155 14.48 -8.47 -8.05
CA GLU A 155 15.70 -9.22 -7.71
C GLU A 155 16.22 -8.84 -6.32
N ILE A 156 16.28 -7.54 -6.00
CA ILE A 156 16.70 -7.05 -4.68
C ILE A 156 15.78 -7.60 -3.59
N LEU A 157 14.45 -7.52 -3.80
CA LEU A 157 13.47 -8.06 -2.86
C LEU A 157 13.59 -9.57 -2.74
N SER A 158 13.73 -10.30 -3.85
CA SER A 158 13.88 -11.75 -3.88
C SER A 158 15.14 -12.20 -3.14
N LYS A 159 16.25 -11.51 -3.35
CA LYS A 159 17.52 -11.78 -2.65
C LYS A 159 17.41 -11.51 -1.15
N HIS A 160 16.72 -10.43 -0.77
CA HIS A 160 16.47 -10.12 0.64
C HIS A 160 15.57 -11.17 1.29
N LEU A 161 14.48 -11.54 0.64
CA LEU A 161 13.56 -12.57 1.15
C LEU A 161 14.27 -13.92 1.32
N GLY A 162 14.98 -14.39 0.29
CA GLY A 162 15.63 -15.70 0.35
C GLY A 162 14.67 -16.77 0.89
N ASP A 163 15.03 -17.37 2.03
CA ASP A 163 14.21 -18.35 2.72
C ASP A 163 13.31 -17.76 3.84
N ARG A 164 13.25 -16.42 3.95
CA ARG A 164 12.43 -15.75 4.96
C ARG A 164 10.95 -15.83 4.62
N ASP A 165 10.13 -15.97 5.67
CA ASP A 165 8.67 -15.92 5.50
C ASP A 165 8.17 -14.50 5.19
N PHE A 166 8.78 -13.48 5.83
CA PHE A 166 8.36 -12.07 5.76
C PHE A 166 9.57 -11.13 5.64
N MET A 167 9.32 -9.87 5.39
CA MET A 167 10.37 -8.86 5.17
C MET A 167 11.34 -8.71 6.34
N LEU A 168 10.89 -8.99 7.56
CA LEU A 168 11.73 -8.94 8.77
C LEU A 168 12.07 -10.33 9.35
N GLY A 169 11.99 -11.40 8.55
CA GLY A 169 12.29 -12.76 8.96
C GLY A 169 11.06 -13.64 9.09
N SER A 170 10.78 -14.18 10.28
CA SER A 170 9.64 -15.08 10.51
C SER A 170 8.39 -14.37 11.03
N VAL A 171 8.45 -13.05 11.28
CA VAL A 171 7.35 -12.27 11.85
C VAL A 171 6.80 -11.28 10.84
N PHE A 172 5.50 -11.34 10.61
CA PHE A 172 4.77 -10.40 9.79
C PHE A 172 4.79 -8.98 10.41
N SER A 173 4.91 -7.96 9.56
CA SER A 173 5.01 -6.57 9.96
C SER A 173 4.32 -5.62 8.97
N GLY A 174 4.25 -4.34 9.29
CA GLY A 174 3.79 -3.32 8.35
C GLY A 174 4.61 -3.22 7.07
N ALA A 175 5.88 -3.65 7.08
CA ALA A 175 6.67 -3.73 5.85
C ALA A 175 6.07 -4.74 4.87
N ASP A 176 5.47 -5.82 5.36
CA ASP A 176 4.80 -6.81 4.53
C ASP A 176 3.47 -6.31 3.97
N ILE A 177 2.78 -5.41 4.68
CA ILE A 177 1.59 -4.71 4.16
C ILE A 177 2.01 -3.85 2.96
N VAL A 178 3.09 -3.09 3.11
CA VAL A 178 3.55 -2.15 2.07
C VAL A 178 4.09 -2.89 0.85
N VAL A 179 5.02 -3.83 1.04
CA VAL A 179 5.64 -4.63 -0.04
C VAL A 179 4.62 -5.57 -0.67
N GLY A 180 3.77 -6.23 0.14
CA GLY A 180 2.73 -7.13 -0.34
C GLY A 180 1.72 -6.43 -1.26
N HIS A 181 1.38 -5.16 -0.98
CA HIS A 181 0.55 -4.38 -1.90
C HIS A 181 1.29 -4.04 -3.20
N SER A 182 2.59 -3.74 -3.17
CA SER A 182 3.37 -3.56 -4.40
C SER A 182 3.37 -4.83 -5.25
N CYS A 183 3.47 -6.01 -4.61
CA CYS A 183 3.33 -7.30 -5.28
C CYS A 183 1.93 -7.49 -5.88
N PHE A 184 0.87 -7.13 -5.15
CA PHE A 184 -0.50 -7.15 -5.65
C PHE A 184 -0.63 -6.31 -6.93
N MET A 185 -0.14 -5.08 -6.92
CA MET A 185 -0.19 -4.21 -8.11
C MET A 185 0.60 -4.80 -9.29
N ALA A 186 1.73 -5.48 -9.03
CA ALA A 186 2.53 -6.14 -10.06
C ALA A 186 1.83 -7.36 -10.68
N THR A 187 0.81 -7.94 -10.03
CA THR A 187 0.01 -9.05 -10.62
C THR A 187 -0.79 -8.58 -11.82
N PHE A 188 -1.37 -7.37 -11.79
CA PHE A 188 -2.16 -6.82 -12.89
C PHE A 188 -1.36 -6.68 -14.20
N THR A 189 -0.07 -6.45 -14.08
CA THR A 189 0.84 -6.29 -15.23
C THR A 189 1.61 -7.55 -15.59
N GLY A 190 1.36 -8.65 -14.86
CA GLY A 190 1.99 -9.96 -15.06
C GLY A 190 3.47 -10.03 -14.64
N MET A 191 4.05 -8.96 -14.10
CA MET A 191 5.48 -8.87 -13.85
C MET A 191 5.99 -9.76 -12.71
N ILE A 192 5.14 -10.09 -11.73
CA ILE A 192 5.56 -10.86 -10.56
C ILE A 192 5.89 -12.32 -10.91
N GLY A 193 5.29 -12.85 -12.00
CA GLY A 193 5.44 -14.25 -12.40
C GLY A 193 6.88 -14.66 -12.74
N ASP A 194 7.72 -13.71 -13.12
CA ASP A 194 9.13 -13.95 -13.46
C ASP A 194 10.02 -14.10 -12.20
N PHE A 195 9.47 -13.86 -11.00
CA PHE A 195 10.19 -13.85 -9.72
C PHE A 195 9.58 -14.84 -8.71
N PRO A 196 9.90 -16.15 -8.79
CA PRO A 196 9.24 -17.19 -7.98
C PRO A 196 9.32 -16.96 -6.47
N VAL A 197 10.43 -16.41 -5.95
CA VAL A 197 10.59 -16.10 -4.52
C VAL A 197 9.59 -15.02 -4.10
N LEU A 198 9.49 -13.96 -4.90
CA LEU A 198 8.58 -12.84 -4.63
C LEU A 198 7.11 -13.27 -4.81
N GLN A 199 6.84 -14.11 -5.80
CA GLN A 199 5.52 -14.69 -6.00
C GLN A 199 5.11 -15.57 -4.81
N GLY A 200 5.99 -16.47 -4.34
CA GLY A 200 5.74 -17.32 -3.17
C GLY A 200 5.54 -16.50 -1.88
N TYR A 201 6.30 -15.42 -1.71
CA TYR A 201 6.08 -14.46 -0.63
C TYR A 201 4.69 -13.81 -0.73
N TYR A 202 4.31 -13.32 -1.92
CA TYR A 202 3.00 -12.71 -2.13
C TYR A 202 1.86 -13.71 -1.85
N GLU A 203 1.98 -14.96 -2.33
CA GLU A 203 1.01 -16.01 -2.04
C GLU A 203 0.87 -16.29 -0.53
N ARG A 204 1.94 -16.14 0.25
CA ARG A 204 1.92 -16.29 1.71
C ARG A 204 1.20 -15.13 2.38
N VAL A 205 1.52 -13.87 2.04
CA VAL A 205 0.91 -12.70 2.69
C VAL A 205 -0.57 -12.57 2.36
N ARG A 206 -1.01 -12.96 1.15
CA ARG A 206 -2.42 -12.92 0.77
C ARG A 206 -3.32 -13.94 1.49
N GLN A 207 -2.74 -14.97 2.15
CA GLN A 207 -3.50 -15.90 2.97
C GLN A 207 -3.89 -15.32 4.34
N ARG A 208 -3.36 -14.19 4.71
CA ARG A 208 -3.68 -13.57 5.99
C ARG A 208 -5.14 -13.11 6.03
N PRO A 209 -5.85 -13.35 7.15
CA PRO A 209 -7.25 -12.92 7.26
C PRO A 209 -7.46 -11.42 7.09
N GLY A 210 -6.51 -10.57 7.54
CA GLY A 210 -6.55 -9.12 7.34
C GLY A 210 -6.46 -8.74 5.86
N TYR A 211 -5.57 -9.40 5.10
CA TYR A 211 -5.49 -9.22 3.65
C TYR A 211 -6.82 -9.60 2.97
N GLN A 212 -7.34 -10.78 3.28
CA GLN A 212 -8.56 -11.30 2.65
C GLN A 212 -9.75 -10.37 2.86
N ARG A 213 -9.87 -9.76 4.06
CA ARG A 213 -10.92 -8.77 4.31
C ARG A 213 -10.68 -7.46 3.58
N ALA A 214 -9.45 -6.95 3.58
CA ALA A 214 -9.10 -5.69 2.92
C ALA A 214 -9.28 -5.74 1.39
N TYR A 215 -9.04 -6.91 0.79
CA TYR A 215 -9.12 -7.12 -0.67
C TYR A 215 -10.39 -7.87 -1.09
N ALA A 216 -11.36 -8.04 -0.20
CA ALA A 216 -12.62 -8.70 -0.53
C ALA A 216 -13.33 -8.00 -1.69
N GLY A 217 -13.74 -8.79 -2.71
CA GLY A 217 -14.42 -8.26 -3.91
C GLY A 217 -13.50 -7.60 -4.95
N ILE A 218 -12.18 -7.63 -4.75
CA ILE A 218 -11.20 -7.21 -5.75
C ILE A 218 -10.75 -8.45 -6.53
N PRO A 219 -10.76 -8.42 -7.87
CA PRO A 219 -10.41 -9.57 -8.72
C PRO A 219 -8.93 -10.00 -8.59
#